data_f4159a9c2eb3c1e6d7f0cb5613ad3c2c
#
_entry.id   f4159a9c2eb3c1e6d7f0cb5613ad3c2c
#
_cell.length_a   1.000
_cell.length_b   1.000
_cell.length_c   1.000
_cell.angle_alpha   90.00
_cell.angle_beta   90.00
_cell.angle_gamma   90.00
#
_symmetry.space_group_name_H-M   'P 1'
#
loop_
_entity.id
_entity.type
_entity.pdbx_description
1 polymer ?
#
loop_
_entity_poly.entity_id
_entity_poly.type
_entity_poly.pdbx_seq_one_letter_code
_entity_poly.pdbx_strand_id
1 'polypeptide(L)'
;MRAREPDSKGYVDVGGVRVLAARLENFDGKALRDAVDRLKQQLGDAVVVLAGTSDGKAALVAGVSGAALGRVKAGELLANIAAQVNGKGGGRPDLAQGGGEDGPALVTALAGVREWVASRMN
;
A
#
# COMPACT_ATOMS: atom_id res chain seq x y z
N MET A 1 -5.17 -23.43 1.86
CA MET A 1 -5.36 -22.54 0.67
C MET A 1 -4.19 -21.58 0.60
N ARG A 2 -3.64 -21.40 -0.58
CA ARG A 2 -2.48 -20.54 -0.77
C ARG A 2 -2.90 -19.09 -0.97
N ALA A 3 -2.26 -18.17 -0.27
CA ALA A 3 -2.48 -16.75 -0.48
C ALA A 3 -1.99 -16.34 -1.87
N ARG A 4 -2.68 -15.40 -2.48
CA ARG A 4 -2.35 -14.90 -3.81
C ARG A 4 -2.05 -13.41 -3.78
N GLU A 5 -1.12 -12.99 -4.62
CA GLU A 5 -0.89 -11.59 -4.86
C GLU A 5 -2.10 -10.98 -5.56
N PRO A 6 -2.36 -9.68 -5.33
CA PRO A 6 -3.42 -9.01 -6.08
C PRO A 6 -3.09 -8.96 -7.56
N ASP A 7 -4.13 -9.01 -8.38
CA ASP A 7 -4.00 -8.86 -9.81
C ASP A 7 -3.56 -7.42 -10.12
N SER A 8 -2.55 -7.27 -10.97
CA SER A 8 -2.10 -5.94 -11.38
C SER A 8 -3.18 -5.15 -12.11
N LYS A 9 -4.24 -5.82 -12.57
CA LYS A 9 -5.39 -5.16 -13.19
C LYS A 9 -6.39 -4.61 -12.20
N GLY A 10 -6.23 -4.90 -10.90
CA GLY A 10 -7.11 -4.40 -9.84
C GLY A 10 -6.85 -2.96 -9.42
N TYR A 11 -6.07 -2.20 -10.17
CA TYR A 11 -5.77 -0.81 -9.87
C TYR A 11 -6.90 0.12 -10.30
N VAL A 12 -6.86 1.33 -9.75
CA VAL A 12 -7.74 2.42 -10.16
C VAL A 12 -6.86 3.59 -10.63
N ASP A 13 -7.21 4.21 -11.75
CA ASP A 13 -6.50 5.40 -12.21
C ASP A 13 -6.90 6.63 -11.39
N VAL A 14 -5.88 7.32 -10.87
CA VAL A 14 -6.08 8.57 -10.12
C VAL A 14 -5.10 9.61 -10.68
N GLY A 15 -5.60 10.55 -11.44
CA GLY A 15 -4.77 11.63 -11.99
C GLY A 15 -3.61 11.15 -12.88
N GLY A 16 -3.77 10.04 -13.58
CA GLY A 16 -2.74 9.46 -14.43
C GLY A 16 -1.82 8.47 -13.70
N VAL A 17 -2.05 8.25 -12.43
CA VAL A 17 -1.30 7.29 -11.63
C VAL A 17 -2.19 6.09 -11.31
N ARG A 18 -1.62 4.90 -11.35
CA ARG A 18 -2.35 3.68 -11.04
C ARG A 18 -2.21 3.37 -9.55
N VAL A 19 -3.34 3.27 -8.87
CA VAL A 19 -3.39 3.05 -7.42
C VAL A 19 -3.96 1.68 -7.13
N LEU A 20 -3.22 0.87 -6.38
CA LEU A 20 -3.65 -0.45 -5.95
C LEU A 20 -3.48 -0.57 -4.45
N ALA A 21 -4.56 -0.91 -3.75
CA ALA A 21 -4.52 -1.15 -2.31
C ALA A 21 -5.24 -2.47 -2.03
N ALA A 22 -4.59 -3.37 -1.30
CA ALA A 22 -5.14 -4.69 -1.06
C ALA A 22 -4.71 -5.26 0.29
N ARG A 23 -5.56 -6.12 0.85
CA ARG A 23 -5.31 -6.89 2.06
C ARG A 23 -5.08 -8.35 1.66
N LEU A 24 -3.99 -8.93 2.13
CA LEU A 24 -3.61 -10.31 1.83
C LEU A 24 -3.46 -11.09 3.14
N GLU A 25 -3.97 -12.30 3.17
CA GLU A 25 -3.82 -13.16 4.34
C GLU A 25 -2.50 -13.91 4.25
N ASN A 26 -1.81 -14.02 5.42
CA ASN A 26 -0.60 -14.84 5.57
C ASN A 26 0.57 -14.42 4.68
N PHE A 27 0.69 -13.12 4.40
CA PHE A 27 1.87 -12.57 3.77
C PHE A 27 2.71 -11.87 4.84
N ASP A 28 4.00 -12.22 4.94
CA ASP A 28 4.93 -11.51 5.82
C ASP A 28 5.50 -10.27 5.11
N GLY A 29 6.28 -9.49 5.85
CA GLY A 29 6.83 -8.23 5.33
C GLY A 29 7.70 -8.42 4.10
N LYS A 30 8.47 -9.51 4.03
CA LYS A 30 9.32 -9.78 2.87
C LYS A 30 8.48 -10.11 1.64
N ALA A 31 7.49 -10.98 1.80
CA ALA A 31 6.59 -11.34 0.70
C ALA A 31 5.84 -10.12 0.19
N LEU A 32 5.42 -9.23 1.09
CA LEU A 32 4.75 -8.00 0.70
C LEU A 32 5.67 -7.07 -0.09
N ARG A 33 6.91 -6.91 0.34
CA ARG A 33 7.87 -6.06 -0.38
C ARG A 33 8.13 -6.58 -1.78
N ASP A 34 8.29 -7.88 -1.92
CA ASP A 34 8.50 -8.51 -3.22
C ASP A 34 7.30 -8.29 -4.12
N ALA A 35 6.09 -8.44 -3.58
CA ALA A 35 4.86 -8.22 -4.34
C ALA A 35 4.71 -6.75 -4.75
N VAL A 36 5.00 -5.81 -3.85
CA VAL A 36 4.95 -4.39 -4.17
C VAL A 36 5.94 -4.05 -5.28
N ASP A 37 7.16 -4.57 -5.23
CA ASP A 37 8.17 -4.31 -6.26
C ASP A 37 7.72 -4.82 -7.62
N ARG A 38 7.15 -6.03 -7.67
CA ARG A 38 6.63 -6.57 -8.93
C ARG A 38 5.49 -5.74 -9.48
N LEU A 39 4.56 -5.33 -8.62
CA LEU A 39 3.41 -4.54 -9.05
C LEU A 39 3.84 -3.15 -9.54
N LYS A 40 4.82 -2.53 -8.87
CA LYS A 40 5.36 -1.25 -9.34
C LYS A 40 5.93 -1.37 -10.75
N GLN A 41 6.66 -2.44 -11.02
CA GLN A 41 7.22 -2.68 -12.35
C GLN A 41 6.14 -2.91 -13.40
N GLN A 42 5.09 -3.64 -13.04
CA GLN A 42 3.99 -3.94 -13.96
C GLN A 42 3.13 -2.71 -14.25
N LEU A 43 2.92 -1.88 -13.26
CA LEU A 43 2.02 -0.73 -13.37
C LEU A 43 2.71 0.54 -13.88
N GLY A 44 4.00 0.69 -13.66
CA GLY A 44 4.76 1.84 -14.13
C GLY A 44 4.62 3.06 -13.22
N ASP A 45 3.72 3.98 -13.53
CA ASP A 45 3.43 5.15 -12.69
C ASP A 45 2.39 4.72 -11.67
N ALA A 46 2.84 4.38 -10.45
CA ALA A 46 1.97 3.66 -9.54
C ALA A 46 2.17 4.00 -8.07
N VAL A 47 1.09 3.81 -7.31
CA VAL A 47 1.10 3.75 -5.85
C VAL A 47 0.50 2.42 -5.46
N VAL A 48 1.27 1.59 -4.75
CA VAL A 48 0.83 0.25 -4.34
C VAL A 48 0.92 0.15 -2.82
N VAL A 49 -0.19 -0.22 -2.19
CA VAL A 49 -0.23 -0.46 -0.75
C VAL A 49 -0.74 -1.87 -0.52
N LEU A 50 0.06 -2.68 0.17
CA LEU A 50 -0.35 -4.03 0.54
C LEU A 50 -0.28 -4.19 2.06
N ALA A 51 -1.31 -4.81 2.61
CA ALA A 51 -1.36 -5.19 4.00
C ALA A 51 -1.41 -6.72 4.10
N GLY A 52 -0.47 -7.30 4.82
CA GLY A 52 -0.45 -8.73 5.07
C GLY A 52 -0.91 -9.01 6.49
N THR A 53 -1.95 -9.82 6.64
CA THR A 53 -2.57 -10.04 7.94
C THR A 53 -2.31 -11.45 8.46
N SER A 54 -2.04 -11.54 9.77
CA SER A 54 -1.83 -12.80 10.45
C SER A 54 -2.02 -12.58 11.95
N ASP A 55 -2.81 -13.45 12.58
CA ASP A 55 -3.00 -13.45 14.04
C ASP A 55 -3.42 -12.09 14.61
N GLY A 56 -4.32 -11.40 13.94
CA GLY A 56 -4.84 -10.12 14.39
C GLY A 56 -3.92 -8.93 14.15
N LYS A 57 -2.80 -9.15 13.48
CA LYS A 57 -1.84 -8.10 13.15
C LYS A 57 -1.72 -7.91 11.66
N ALA A 58 -1.28 -6.72 11.26
CA ALA A 58 -1.07 -6.39 9.87
C ALA A 58 0.35 -5.87 9.65
N ALA A 59 1.04 -6.44 8.67
CA ALA A 59 2.26 -5.85 8.14
C ALA A 59 1.86 -4.96 6.97
N LEU A 60 2.47 -3.80 6.85
CA LEU A 60 2.11 -2.81 5.83
C LEU A 60 3.33 -2.48 4.97
N VAL A 61 3.14 -2.44 3.67
CA VAL A 61 4.18 -1.97 2.74
C VAL A 61 3.52 -1.06 1.71
N ALA A 62 4.13 0.10 1.47
CA ALA A 62 3.69 1.03 0.43
C ALA A 62 4.84 1.30 -0.52
N GLY A 63 4.55 1.29 -1.81
CA GLY A 63 5.52 1.59 -2.85
C GLY A 63 5.00 2.64 -3.81
N VAL A 64 5.89 3.52 -4.28
CA VAL A 64 5.56 4.57 -5.23
C VAL A 64 6.58 4.53 -6.35
N SER A 65 6.13 4.63 -7.59
CA SER A 65 7.03 4.53 -8.74
C SER A 65 6.62 5.47 -9.88
N GLY A 66 7.58 5.74 -10.77
CA GLY A 66 7.35 6.53 -11.95
C GLY A 66 6.98 7.97 -11.64
N ALA A 67 6.05 8.53 -12.38
CA ALA A 67 5.62 9.91 -12.21
C ALA A 67 4.97 10.19 -10.87
N ALA A 68 4.49 9.15 -10.17
CA ALA A 68 3.90 9.32 -8.85
C ALA A 68 4.93 9.79 -7.81
N LEU A 69 6.22 9.50 -8.00
CA LEU A 69 7.26 9.87 -7.05
C LEU A 69 7.37 11.38 -6.81
N GLY A 70 6.98 12.18 -7.78
CA GLY A 70 7.01 13.64 -7.62
C GLY A 70 5.82 14.20 -6.84
N ARG A 71 4.82 13.39 -6.55
CA ARG A 71 3.56 13.84 -5.95
C ARG A 71 3.23 13.12 -4.66
N VAL A 72 3.55 11.85 -4.55
CA VAL A 72 3.20 10.99 -3.43
C VAL A 72 4.47 10.43 -2.81
N LYS A 73 4.56 10.49 -1.48
CA LYS A 73 5.67 9.90 -0.74
C LYS A 73 5.17 8.67 0.01
N ALA A 74 5.80 7.53 -0.24
CA ALA A 74 5.38 6.26 0.37
C ALA A 74 5.43 6.34 1.90
N GLY A 75 6.45 7.02 2.45
CA GLY A 75 6.57 7.17 3.90
C GLY A 75 5.41 7.90 4.53
N GLU A 76 4.93 8.98 3.90
CA GLU A 76 3.78 9.73 4.41
C GLU A 76 2.49 8.91 4.30
N LEU A 77 2.31 8.23 3.18
CA LEU A 77 1.13 7.38 2.96
C LEU A 77 1.10 6.27 3.98
N LEU A 78 2.22 5.58 4.15
CA LEU A 78 2.31 4.46 5.10
C LEU A 78 2.05 4.91 6.52
N ALA A 79 2.62 6.05 6.93
CA ALA A 79 2.40 6.59 8.26
C ALA A 79 0.92 6.93 8.50
N ASN A 80 0.24 7.46 7.48
CA ASN A 80 -1.19 7.75 7.56
C ASN A 80 -2.02 6.48 7.77
N ILE A 81 -1.69 5.41 7.05
CA ILE A 81 -2.40 4.14 7.20
C ILE A 81 -2.11 3.54 8.57
N ALA A 82 -0.85 3.50 8.97
CA ALA A 82 -0.44 2.92 10.24
C ALA A 82 -1.13 3.60 11.44
N ALA A 83 -1.26 4.92 11.39
CA ALA A 83 -1.92 5.67 12.46
C ALA A 83 -3.39 5.26 12.62
N GLN A 84 -4.06 4.90 11.53
CA GLN A 84 -5.47 4.48 11.56
C GLN A 84 -5.66 3.09 12.15
N VAL A 85 -4.61 2.28 12.20
CA VAL A 85 -4.66 0.89 12.68
C VAL A 85 -3.82 0.69 13.94
N ASN A 86 -3.64 1.75 14.72
CA ASN A 86 -2.88 1.71 15.98
C ASN A 86 -1.45 1.21 15.79
N GLY A 87 -0.85 1.53 14.65
CA GLY A 87 0.47 1.05 14.32
C GLY A 87 1.47 2.16 14.11
N LYS A 88 2.61 1.78 13.59
CA LYS A 88 3.68 2.69 13.26
C LYS A 88 4.30 2.28 11.93
N GLY A 89 4.83 3.25 11.22
CA GLY A 89 5.52 2.99 9.98
C GLY A 89 6.01 4.26 9.33
N GLY A 90 6.79 4.07 8.30
CA GLY A 90 7.37 5.14 7.52
C GLY A 90 8.49 4.60 6.67
N GLY A 91 9.22 5.47 6.02
CA GLY A 91 10.33 5.06 5.19
C GLY A 91 10.67 6.10 4.15
N ARG A 92 11.19 5.62 3.03
CA ARG A 92 11.64 6.46 1.93
C ARG A 92 10.45 6.89 1.06
N PRO A 93 10.66 7.90 0.20
CA PRO A 93 9.58 8.32 -0.71
C PRO A 93 9.11 7.22 -1.68
N ASP A 94 9.97 6.28 -2.04
CA ASP A 94 9.65 5.21 -3.00
C ASP A 94 9.20 3.91 -2.35
N LEU A 95 9.56 3.67 -1.07
CA LEU A 95 9.21 2.44 -0.39
C LEU A 95 9.20 2.66 1.12
N ALA A 96 8.09 2.29 1.75
CA ALA A 96 7.92 2.39 3.19
C ALA A 96 7.26 1.14 3.73
N GLN A 97 7.50 0.86 5.00
CA GLN A 97 6.91 -0.30 5.65
C GLN A 97 6.62 -0.02 7.11
N GLY A 98 5.69 -0.79 7.65
CA GLY A 98 5.27 -0.65 9.03
C GLY A 98 4.32 -1.77 9.40
N GLY A 99 3.56 -1.55 10.45
CA GLY A 99 2.59 -2.52 10.93
C GLY A 99 1.55 -1.89 11.81
N GLY A 100 0.51 -2.65 12.09
CA GLY A 100 -0.59 -2.24 12.93
C GLY A 100 -1.50 -3.40 13.23
N GLU A 101 -2.76 -3.10 13.53
CA GLU A 101 -3.75 -4.12 13.86
C GLU A 101 -4.61 -4.45 12.64
N ASP A 102 -4.96 -5.73 12.50
CA ASP A 102 -5.95 -6.16 11.54
C ASP A 102 -7.35 -5.87 12.10
N GLY A 103 -8.30 -5.58 11.23
CA GLY A 103 -9.68 -5.33 11.62
C GLY A 103 -10.38 -4.35 10.69
N PRO A 104 -11.57 -3.87 11.10
CA PRO A 104 -12.34 -2.94 10.26
C PRO A 104 -11.61 -1.63 9.94
N ALA A 105 -10.77 -1.14 10.86
CA ALA A 105 -10.00 0.07 10.62
C ALA A 105 -9.02 -0.09 9.47
N LEU A 106 -8.44 -1.29 9.31
CA LEU A 106 -7.53 -1.57 8.20
C LEU A 106 -8.27 -1.51 6.86
N VAL A 107 -9.46 -2.10 6.79
CA VAL A 107 -10.28 -2.06 5.58
C VAL A 107 -10.60 -0.62 5.21
N THR A 108 -10.99 0.18 6.18
CA THR A 108 -11.30 1.61 5.96
C THR A 108 -10.05 2.38 5.50
N ALA A 109 -8.91 2.11 6.13
CA ALA A 109 -7.66 2.78 5.77
C ALA A 109 -7.25 2.48 4.33
N LEU A 110 -7.36 1.22 3.90
CA LEU A 110 -7.05 0.83 2.54
C LEU A 110 -8.03 1.43 1.54
N ALA A 111 -9.30 1.48 1.88
CA ALA A 111 -10.31 2.10 1.02
C ALA A 111 -10.07 3.59 0.82
N GLY A 112 -9.46 4.27 1.79
CA GLY A 112 -9.14 5.70 1.71
C GLY A 112 -7.88 6.04 0.93
N VAL A 113 -7.10 5.05 0.49
CA VAL A 113 -5.83 5.30 -0.21
C VAL A 113 -6.03 6.10 -1.49
N ARG A 114 -7.06 5.77 -2.26
CA ARG A 114 -7.34 6.48 -3.52
C ARG A 114 -7.59 7.97 -3.31
N GLU A 115 -8.39 8.31 -2.32
CA GLU A 115 -8.71 9.70 -2.00
C GLU A 115 -7.49 10.44 -1.49
N TRP A 116 -6.68 9.78 -0.66
CA TRP A 116 -5.46 10.38 -0.15
C TRP A 116 -4.49 10.68 -1.31
N VAL A 117 -4.32 9.74 -2.22
CA VAL A 117 -3.48 9.93 -3.41
C VAL A 117 -4.04 11.05 -4.27
N ALA A 118 -5.36 11.07 -4.51
CA ALA A 118 -6.00 12.13 -5.31
C ALA A 118 -5.71 13.51 -4.73
N SER A 119 -5.71 13.65 -3.41
CA SER A 119 -5.42 14.93 -2.77
C SER A 119 -3.99 15.41 -3.01
N ARG A 120 -3.05 14.49 -3.27
CA ARG A 120 -1.66 14.82 -3.57
C ARG A 120 -1.41 15.08 -5.05
N MET A 121 -2.32 14.65 -5.91
CA MET A 121 -2.18 14.80 -7.36
C MET A 121 -2.71 16.15 -7.88
N ASN A 122 -3.44 16.85 -7.07
CA ASN A 122 -3.99 18.16 -7.43
C ASN A 122 -2.99 19.28 -7.23
#